data_d1ab8679e91f363942338de9e21e4cf4
#
_entry.id   d1ab8679e91f363942338de9e21e4cf4
#
_cell.length_a   1.000
_cell.length_b   1.000
_cell.length_c   1.000
_cell.angle_alpha   90.00
_cell.angle_beta   90.00
_cell.angle_gamma   90.00
#
_symmetry.space_group_name_H-M   'P 1'
#
loop_
_entity.id
_entity.type
_entity.pdbx_description
1 polymer ?
#
loop_
_entity_poly.entity_id
_entity_poly.type
_entity_poly.pdbx_seq_one_letter_code
_entity_poly.pdbx_strand_id
1 'polypeptide(L)'
;ITIDGVKFKFSDNGELIGSISEEGVGADIVAYARQFVGNPYVYGGTSLTNGADCSGFVQSIYKKFGITVRRTSYEQERDGRPITRQELQPGDLVFYYSDYSHVAIYIGDDQIIHAANRSKGITISRINYNGNPTAYRRYW
;
A
#
# COMPACT_ATOMS: atom_id res chain seq x y z
N ILE A 1 -7.24 -18.15 -0.25
CA ILE A 1 -7.61 -17.80 -0.03
C ILE A 1 -8.30 -17.36 -0.28
N THR A 2 -8.72 -17.19 -0.88
CA THR A 2 -9.33 -16.33 -0.71
C THR A 2 -10.35 -16.73 -0.95
N ILE A 3 -11.09 -16.63 -1.08
CA ILE A 3 -12.02 -16.72 -1.10
C ILE A 3 -12.85 -15.91 -1.55
N ASP A 4 -13.55 -15.63 -2.57
CA ASP A 4 -13.98 -14.72 -2.92
C ASP A 4 -13.86 -14.05 -2.80
N GLY A 5 -14.05 -13.81 -3.14
CA GLY A 5 -13.20 -13.14 -2.77
C GLY A 5 -12.80 -13.58 -1.59
N VAL A 6 -12.80 -14.53 -1.32
CA VAL A 6 -12.25 -14.91 -0.13
C VAL A 6 -11.34 -16.01 -0.28
N LYS A 7 -10.37 -16.11 0.11
CA LYS A 7 -9.55 -17.14 0.15
C LYS A 7 -8.69 -17.19 1.22
N PHE A 8 -8.10 -17.72 1.79
CA PHE A 8 -7.36 -17.47 2.82
C PHE A 8 -6.13 -17.83 2.93
N LYS A 9 -5.29 -17.45 3.45
CA LYS A 9 -4.21 -17.62 3.76
C LYS A 9 -3.61 -17.51 4.89
N PHE A 10 -3.28 -17.73 5.55
CA PHE A 10 -2.90 -17.27 6.60
C PHE A 10 -1.80 -17.04 7.06
N SER A 11 -1.59 -16.83 7.69
CA SER A 11 -0.83 -16.24 8.29
C SER A 11 -0.09 -16.59 9.14
N ASP A 12 0.07 -16.69 9.44
CA ASP A 12 0.56 -16.72 10.16
C ASP A 12 0.82 -16.95 11.15
N ASN A 13 0.74 -17.15 11.51
CA ASN A 13 0.62 -17.01 12.34
C ASN A 13 0.31 -17.46 12.60
N GLY A 14 -0.29 -17.81 12.16
CA GLY A 14 -0.69 -17.49 11.99
C GLY A 14 -1.26 -17.65 11.86
N GLU A 15 -1.34 -17.69 11.94
CA GLU A 15 -1.90 -17.31 11.81
C GLU A 15 -2.23 -17.12 11.11
N LEU A 16 -2.70 -17.47 10.68
CA LEU A 16 -2.92 -16.94 9.92
C LEU A 16 -2.59 -16.04 9.71
N ILE A 17 -2.13 -15.79 9.09
CA ILE A 17 -2.17 -15.05 8.93
C ILE A 17 -2.70 -14.94 8.84
N GLY A 18 -2.53 -15.02 8.66
CA GLY A 18 -3.45 -14.83 8.69
C GLY A 18 -4.59 -15.05 8.11
N SER A 19 -5.55 -15.09 8.79
CA SER A 19 -6.78 -15.23 8.05
C SER A 19 -7.18 -13.88 7.46
N ILE A 20 -7.94 -13.92 6.38
CA ILE A 20 -8.43 -12.72 5.73
C ILE A 20 -9.74 -12.32 6.37
N SER A 21 -9.89 -11.04 6.69
CA SER A 21 -11.10 -10.52 7.32
C SER A 21 -12.28 -10.61 6.37
N GLU A 22 -13.49 -10.41 6.90
CA GLU A 22 -14.69 -10.40 6.06
C GLU A 22 -14.69 -9.27 5.05
N GLU A 23 -13.96 -8.20 5.34
CA GLU A 23 -13.86 -7.08 4.43
C GLU A 23 -12.82 -7.29 3.35
N GLY A 24 -12.07 -8.40 3.46
CA GLY A 24 -11.10 -8.76 2.45
C GLY A 24 -9.71 -8.27 2.75
N VAL A 25 -8.80 -8.65 1.86
CA VAL A 25 -7.38 -8.38 2.07
C VAL A 25 -7.07 -6.88 2.04
N GLY A 26 -7.80 -6.12 1.25
CA GLY A 26 -7.58 -4.68 1.19
C GLY A 26 -7.74 -3.99 2.53
N ALA A 27 -8.80 -4.31 3.26
CA ALA A 27 -9.01 -3.75 4.59
C ALA A 27 -7.91 -4.18 5.55
N ASP A 28 -7.45 -5.41 5.45
CA ASP A 28 -6.36 -5.90 6.29
C ASP A 28 -5.05 -5.19 6.00
N ILE A 29 -4.77 -4.91 4.72
CA ILE A 29 -3.59 -4.15 4.32
C ILE A 29 -3.61 -2.77 4.98
N VAL A 30 -4.75 -2.09 4.94
CA VAL A 30 -4.88 -0.76 5.52
C VAL A 30 -4.68 -0.81 7.04
N ALA A 31 -5.31 -1.77 7.70
CA ALA A 31 -5.19 -1.90 9.16
C ALA A 31 -3.73 -2.12 9.57
N TYR A 32 -3.02 -2.96 8.83
CA TYR A 32 -1.61 -3.20 9.11
C TYR A 32 -0.78 -1.94 8.86
N ALA A 33 -1.01 -1.27 7.74
CA ALA A 33 -0.24 -0.07 7.38
C ALA A 33 -0.40 1.04 8.41
N ARG A 34 -1.59 1.20 8.98
CA ARG A 34 -1.85 2.26 9.95
C ARG A 34 -0.97 2.17 11.19
N GLN A 35 -0.48 1.00 11.54
CA GLN A 35 0.36 0.82 12.72
C GLN A 35 1.68 1.58 12.61
N PHE A 36 2.10 1.93 11.41
CA PHE A 36 3.42 2.50 11.17
C PHE A 36 3.40 3.99 10.97
N VAL A 37 2.24 4.64 11.10
CA VAL A 37 2.15 6.10 11.01
C VAL A 37 3.04 6.71 12.09
N GLY A 38 3.85 7.69 11.68
CA GLY A 38 4.80 8.36 12.56
C GLY A 38 6.21 7.82 12.46
N ASN A 39 6.42 6.69 11.82
CA ASN A 39 7.76 6.13 11.66
C ASN A 39 8.50 6.84 10.54
N PRO A 40 9.84 6.78 10.51
CA PRO A 40 10.62 7.65 9.65
C PRO A 40 10.60 7.25 8.18
N TYR A 41 10.87 8.24 7.34
CA TYR A 41 11.16 8.06 5.92
C TYR A 41 12.67 8.00 5.75
N VAL A 42 13.15 7.01 4.99
CA VAL A 42 14.56 6.92 4.60
C VAL A 42 14.62 6.55 3.12
N TYR A 43 15.25 7.38 2.31
CA TYR A 43 15.42 7.10 0.89
C TYR A 43 16.16 5.77 0.72
N GLY A 44 15.61 4.89 -0.10
CA GLY A 44 16.18 3.56 -0.29
C GLY A 44 15.83 2.56 0.79
N GLY A 45 15.11 2.99 1.83
CA GLY A 45 14.78 2.12 2.95
C GLY A 45 13.56 1.27 2.74
N THR A 46 13.54 0.13 3.41
CA THR A 46 12.42 -0.81 3.37
C THR A 46 11.96 -1.23 4.76
N SER A 47 12.46 -0.59 5.80
CA SER A 47 12.10 -0.93 7.18
C SER A 47 10.88 -0.15 7.61
N LEU A 48 9.84 -0.86 8.05
CA LEU A 48 8.61 -0.21 8.50
C LEU A 48 8.80 0.54 9.82
N THR A 49 9.85 0.22 10.57
CA THR A 49 10.10 0.83 11.86
C THR A 49 11.28 1.80 11.84
N ASN A 50 12.32 1.52 11.05
CA ASN A 50 13.55 2.30 11.07
C ASN A 50 13.71 3.22 9.87
N GLY A 51 12.87 3.06 8.86
CA GLY A 51 12.87 3.98 7.72
C GLY A 51 12.58 3.29 6.41
N ALA A 52 11.61 3.83 5.68
CA ALA A 52 11.21 3.33 4.37
C ALA A 52 10.93 4.50 3.45
N ASP A 53 11.21 4.33 2.16
CA ASP A 53 10.71 5.29 1.17
C ASP A 53 9.34 4.83 0.68
N CYS A 54 8.73 5.56 -0.28
CA CYS A 54 7.35 5.31 -0.66
C CYS A 54 7.14 3.89 -1.19
N SER A 55 8.00 3.44 -2.08
CA SER A 55 7.87 2.11 -2.68
C SER A 55 8.34 1.01 -1.72
N GLY A 56 9.32 1.30 -0.87
CA GLY A 56 9.77 0.38 0.16
C GLY A 56 8.70 0.13 1.21
N PHE A 57 7.96 1.17 1.57
CA PHE A 57 6.81 1.04 2.46
C PHE A 57 5.77 0.08 1.87
N VAL A 58 5.37 0.31 0.61
CA VAL A 58 4.41 -0.54 -0.07
C VAL A 58 4.91 -1.97 -0.14
N GLN A 59 6.17 -2.16 -0.54
CA GLN A 59 6.75 -3.49 -0.67
C GLN A 59 6.68 -4.26 0.65
N SER A 60 7.03 -3.60 1.74
CA SER A 60 7.08 -4.24 3.06
C SER A 60 5.69 -4.52 3.62
N ILE A 61 4.73 -3.59 3.39
CA ILE A 61 3.35 -3.80 3.82
C ILE A 61 2.75 -5.00 3.08
N TYR A 62 2.88 -5.02 1.75
CA TYR A 62 2.28 -6.09 0.94
C TYR A 62 2.91 -7.45 1.24
N LYS A 63 4.20 -7.46 1.54
CA LYS A 63 4.91 -8.69 1.85
C LYS A 63 4.27 -9.44 3.03
N LYS A 64 3.74 -8.69 3.99
CA LYS A 64 3.05 -9.28 5.15
C LYS A 64 1.90 -10.18 4.71
N PHE A 65 1.28 -9.88 3.57
CA PHE A 65 0.11 -10.61 3.08
C PHE A 65 0.47 -11.57 1.95
N GLY A 66 1.76 -11.84 1.76
CA GLY A 66 2.20 -12.76 0.73
C GLY A 66 2.16 -12.18 -0.68
N ILE A 67 2.01 -10.87 -0.80
CA ILE A 67 1.96 -10.20 -2.11
C ILE A 67 3.35 -9.64 -2.41
N THR A 68 3.94 -10.10 -3.50
CA THR A 68 5.25 -9.65 -3.93
C THR A 68 5.10 -8.50 -4.91
N VAL A 69 5.71 -7.35 -4.61
CA VAL A 69 5.79 -6.23 -5.54
C VAL A 69 7.25 -5.85 -5.71
N ARG A 70 7.58 -5.30 -6.87
CA ARG A 70 8.96 -4.92 -7.14
C ARG A 70 9.34 -3.68 -6.35
N ARG A 71 10.62 -3.35 -6.36
CA ARG A 71 11.20 -2.39 -5.42
C ARG A 71 10.81 -0.94 -5.70
N THR A 72 10.63 -0.57 -6.97
CA THR A 72 10.43 0.84 -7.33
C THR A 72 8.97 1.12 -7.65
N SER A 73 8.58 2.39 -7.46
CA SER A 73 7.19 2.77 -7.69
C SER A 73 6.78 2.61 -9.16
N TYR A 74 7.66 2.95 -10.10
CA TYR A 74 7.30 2.80 -11.51
C TYR A 74 7.18 1.34 -11.93
N GLU A 75 7.95 0.44 -11.32
CA GLU A 75 7.76 -0.99 -11.57
C GLU A 75 6.46 -1.48 -10.96
N GLN A 76 6.11 -0.99 -9.80
CA GLN A 76 4.86 -1.35 -9.13
C GLN A 76 3.66 -0.90 -9.96
N GLU A 77 3.77 0.26 -10.59
CA GLU A 77 2.70 0.74 -11.48
C GLU A 77 2.56 -0.17 -12.70
N ARG A 78 3.69 -0.59 -13.26
CA ARG A 78 3.67 -1.42 -14.47
C ARG A 78 3.10 -2.80 -14.22
N ASP A 79 3.38 -3.38 -13.06
CA ASP A 79 3.08 -4.78 -12.80
C ASP A 79 1.67 -5.01 -12.27
N GLY A 80 1.05 -4.01 -11.66
CA GLY A 80 -0.26 -4.18 -11.05
C GLY A 80 -1.40 -4.18 -12.06
N ARG A 81 -2.56 -4.68 -11.64
CA ARG A 81 -3.75 -4.68 -12.48
C ARG A 81 -4.34 -3.28 -12.52
N PRO A 82 -4.49 -2.69 -13.72
CA PRO A 82 -5.06 -1.33 -13.83
C PRO A 82 -6.51 -1.30 -13.35
N ILE A 83 -6.84 -0.26 -12.60
CA ILE A 83 -8.21 0.01 -12.19
C ILE A 83 -8.47 1.49 -12.39
N THR A 84 -9.75 1.87 -12.38
CA THR A 84 -10.13 3.28 -12.50
C THR A 84 -10.23 3.92 -11.12
N ARG A 85 -10.31 5.26 -11.11
CA ARG A 85 -10.54 6.01 -9.88
C ARG A 85 -11.82 5.54 -9.18
N GLN A 86 -12.87 5.26 -9.94
CA GLN A 86 -14.15 4.84 -9.40
C GLN A 86 -14.08 3.45 -8.79
N GLU A 87 -13.15 2.63 -9.23
CA GLU A 87 -12.98 1.28 -8.70
C GLU A 87 -12.11 1.20 -7.46
N LEU A 88 -11.50 2.32 -7.06
CA LEU A 88 -10.58 2.32 -5.90
C LEU A 88 -11.24 1.76 -4.65
N GLN A 89 -10.50 0.88 -3.99
CA GLN A 89 -10.87 0.32 -2.69
C GLN A 89 -9.70 0.42 -1.74
N PRO A 90 -9.95 0.47 -0.44
CA PRO A 90 -8.86 0.47 0.53
C PRO A 90 -7.91 -0.69 0.27
N GLY A 91 -6.61 -0.40 0.31
CA GLY A 91 -5.57 -1.38 0.01
C GLY A 91 -5.01 -1.29 -1.40
N ASP A 92 -5.68 -0.56 -2.30
CA ASP A 92 -5.17 -0.34 -3.66
C ASP A 92 -4.02 0.64 -3.66
N LEU A 93 -3.26 0.63 -4.74
CA LEU A 93 -2.13 1.56 -4.91
C LEU A 93 -2.52 2.74 -5.79
N VAL A 94 -2.02 3.89 -5.41
CA VAL A 94 -2.23 5.16 -6.10
C VAL A 94 -0.86 5.73 -6.45
N PHE A 95 -0.70 6.16 -7.69
CA PHE A 95 0.59 6.63 -8.20
C PHE A 95 0.49 8.09 -8.61
N TYR A 96 1.60 8.81 -8.51
CA TYR A 96 1.66 10.26 -8.71
C TYR A 96 2.76 10.60 -9.71
N TYR A 97 2.59 11.74 -10.38
CA TYR A 97 3.52 12.32 -11.37
C TYR A 97 3.54 11.51 -12.65
N SER A 98 4.02 12.14 -13.70
CA SER A 98 4.02 11.53 -15.04
C SER A 98 4.95 10.32 -15.12
N ASP A 99 5.94 10.24 -14.23
CA ASP A 99 6.89 9.12 -14.21
C ASP A 99 6.60 8.12 -13.09
N TYR A 100 5.45 8.29 -12.39
CA TYR A 100 5.05 7.38 -11.30
C TYR A 100 6.10 7.29 -10.19
N SER A 101 6.76 8.40 -9.90
CA SER A 101 7.86 8.39 -8.94
C SER A 101 7.41 8.38 -7.49
N HIS A 102 6.11 8.45 -7.23
CA HIS A 102 5.57 8.32 -5.89
C HIS A 102 4.39 7.38 -5.87
N VAL A 103 4.27 6.60 -4.79
CA VAL A 103 3.20 5.62 -4.62
C VAL A 103 2.67 5.69 -3.20
N ALA A 104 1.37 5.42 -3.06
CA ALA A 104 0.68 5.42 -1.77
C ALA A 104 -0.35 4.30 -1.75
N ILE A 105 -0.81 3.95 -0.56
CA ILE A 105 -1.89 2.98 -0.38
C ILE A 105 -3.17 3.76 -0.08
N TYR A 106 -4.21 3.50 -0.87
CA TYR A 106 -5.52 4.13 -0.64
C TYR A 106 -6.15 3.53 0.62
N ILE A 107 -6.72 4.39 1.47
CA ILE A 107 -7.33 3.91 2.73
C ILE A 107 -8.82 4.24 2.84
N GLY A 108 -9.41 4.76 1.74
CA GLY A 108 -10.82 5.15 1.76
C GLY A 108 -10.98 6.63 2.04
N ASP A 109 -12.17 7.15 1.80
CA ASP A 109 -12.55 8.53 2.13
C ASP A 109 -11.61 9.57 1.50
N ASP A 110 -11.13 9.28 0.27
CA ASP A 110 -10.22 10.17 -0.46
C ASP A 110 -8.92 10.42 0.31
N GLN A 111 -8.45 9.42 1.05
CA GLN A 111 -7.21 9.52 1.81
C GLN A 111 -6.24 8.41 1.43
N ILE A 112 -4.96 8.68 1.64
CA ILE A 112 -3.89 7.73 1.39
C ILE A 112 -2.98 7.64 2.60
N ILE A 113 -2.28 6.51 2.73
CA ILE A 113 -1.20 6.34 3.68
C ILE A 113 0.08 6.08 2.89
N HIS A 114 1.16 6.77 3.24
CA HIS A 114 2.39 6.69 2.46
C HIS A 114 3.60 7.14 3.27
N ALA A 115 4.77 6.69 2.84
CA ALA A 115 6.03 7.26 3.32
C ALA A 115 6.27 8.50 2.47
N ALA A 116 5.94 9.67 3.01
CA ALA A 116 5.82 10.89 2.23
C ALA A 116 7.17 11.55 1.93
N ASN A 117 7.91 11.90 2.97
CA ASN A 117 9.23 12.53 2.85
C ASN A 117 9.88 12.53 4.23
N ARG A 118 11.10 13.07 4.29
CA ARG A 118 11.86 13.06 5.54
C ARG A 118 11.19 13.80 6.68
N SER A 119 10.51 14.90 6.36
CA SER A 119 9.93 15.70 7.43
C SER A 119 8.65 15.11 7.97
N LYS A 120 7.92 14.36 7.15
CA LYS A 120 6.63 13.81 7.55
C LYS A 120 6.69 12.33 7.91
N GLY A 121 7.63 11.57 7.34
CA GLY A 121 7.68 10.13 7.53
C GLY A 121 6.46 9.44 6.95
N ILE A 122 6.05 8.36 7.59
CA ILE A 122 4.84 7.64 7.21
C ILE A 122 3.64 8.38 7.79
N THR A 123 2.72 8.81 6.92
CA THR A 123 1.62 9.68 7.31
C THR A 123 0.39 9.44 6.45
N ILE A 124 -0.73 10.00 6.88
CA ILE A 124 -1.98 9.96 6.12
C ILE A 124 -2.17 11.36 5.53
N SER A 125 -2.53 11.38 4.24
CA SER A 125 -2.77 12.61 3.50
C SER A 125 -4.04 12.46 2.68
N ARG A 126 -4.55 13.57 2.16
CA ARG A 126 -5.64 13.50 1.19
C ARG A 126 -5.07 12.98 -0.13
N ILE A 127 -5.92 12.30 -0.91
CA ILE A 127 -5.46 11.67 -2.15
C ILE A 127 -4.89 12.68 -3.15
N ASN A 128 -5.35 13.92 -3.11
CA ASN A 128 -4.86 14.96 -4.02
C ASN A 128 -3.92 15.95 -3.32
N TYR A 129 -3.24 15.52 -2.25
CA TYR A 129 -2.40 16.40 -1.43
C TYR A 129 -1.32 17.12 -2.24
N ASN A 130 -0.87 16.52 -3.32
CA ASN A 130 0.21 17.06 -4.15
C ASN A 130 -0.13 16.83 -5.62
N GLY A 131 -1.32 17.25 -6.01
CA GLY A 131 -1.82 17.06 -7.36
C GLY A 131 -2.63 15.78 -7.49
N ASN A 132 -3.24 15.61 -8.65
CA ASN A 132 -4.07 14.46 -8.90
C ASN A 132 -3.22 13.22 -9.15
N PRO A 133 -3.68 12.04 -8.72
CA PRO A 133 -3.00 10.80 -9.08
C PRO A 133 -2.98 10.59 -10.59
N THR A 134 -2.00 9.84 -11.04
CA THR A 134 -1.80 9.55 -12.47
C THR A 134 -2.08 8.11 -12.83
N ALA A 135 -2.18 7.21 -11.86
CA ALA A 135 -2.49 5.80 -12.11
C ALA A 135 -3.00 5.14 -10.84
N TYR A 136 -3.72 4.04 -11.01
CA TYR A 136 -4.28 3.24 -9.93
C TYR A 136 -4.07 1.78 -10.26
N ARG A 137 -3.69 0.97 -9.26
CA ARG A 137 -3.40 -0.45 -9.48
C ARG A 137 -3.89 -1.29 -8.32
N ARG A 138 -4.22 -2.53 -8.62
CA ARG A 138 -4.62 -3.51 -7.60
C ARG A 138 -3.77 -4.77 -7.76
N TYR A 139 -3.33 -5.29 -6.63
CA TYR A 139 -2.49 -6.50 -6.59
C TYR A 139 -3.19 -7.69 -5.93
N TRP A 140 -4.39 -7.46 -5.46
CA TRP A 140 -5.11 -8.48 -4.70
C TRP A 140 -6.52 -8.74 -5.22
#